data_dd7366b54b008f0dbc69f3ada415fe5e
#
_entry.id   dd7366b54b008f0dbc69f3ada415fe5e
#
_cell.length_a   1.000
_cell.length_b   1.000
_cell.length_c   1.000
_cell.angle_alpha   90.00
_cell.angle_beta   90.00
_cell.angle_gamma   90.00
#
_symmetry.space_group_name_H-M   'P 1'
#
loop_
_entity.id
_entity.type
_entity.pdbx_description
1 polymer ?
#
loop_
_entity_poly.entity_id
_entity_poly.type
_entity_poly.pdbx_seq_one_letter_code
_entity_poly.pdbx_strand_id
1 'polypeptide(L)'
;MSAPSSDKLLNDTLSVKREAPKPRSFSKPYWDATREKKLLIQYCRKTGQYQFFPRATSLFTGRPSDLEWREVSGKGEIFTYTVARRAREPFQGHEPFFIATVTLDVGVNVLGNVVNCSTDEMRIGLKVKPFWAPLPNGTHLLMFEPDRGAVKS
;
A
#
# COMPACT_ATOMS: atom_id res chain seq x y z
N MET A 1 36.80 -5.48 -0.44
CA MET A 1 35.53 -5.79 -1.08
C MET A 1 34.41 -5.04 -0.39
N SER A 2 33.68 -4.27 -1.14
CA SER A 2 32.63 -3.45 -0.57
C SER A 2 31.55 -4.32 0.05
N ALA A 3 31.00 -3.84 1.14
CA ALA A 3 29.82 -4.44 1.70
C ALA A 3 28.74 -4.41 0.62
N PRO A 4 28.23 -5.55 0.26
CA PRO A 4 27.27 -5.56 -0.80
C PRO A 4 25.98 -5.00 -0.29
N SER A 5 25.21 -4.62 -1.11
CA SER A 5 23.77 -4.68 -1.11
C SER A 5 23.01 -4.18 0.12
N SER A 6 23.60 -3.82 1.25
CA SER A 6 22.84 -3.18 2.32
C SER A 6 22.24 -1.85 1.85
N ASP A 7 22.97 -1.18 0.93
CA ASP A 7 22.50 0.08 0.35
C ASP A 7 21.67 -0.11 -0.92
N LYS A 8 21.51 -1.35 -1.38
CA LYS A 8 20.73 -1.61 -2.57
C LYS A 8 19.24 -1.39 -2.29
N LEU A 9 18.60 -0.58 -3.09
CA LEU A 9 17.17 -0.40 -3.03
C LEU A 9 16.46 -1.64 -3.56
N LEU A 10 15.49 -2.15 -2.84
CA LEU A 10 14.73 -3.32 -3.24
C LEU A 10 13.55 -2.91 -4.10
N ASN A 11 13.63 -3.19 -5.39
CA ASN A 11 12.61 -2.80 -6.36
C ASN A 11 12.10 -3.97 -7.20
N ASP A 12 12.57 -5.17 -6.95
CA ASP A 12 12.31 -6.28 -7.86
C ASP A 12 10.84 -6.63 -7.98
N THR A 13 10.03 -6.28 -6.97
CA THR A 13 8.58 -6.49 -7.07
C THR A 13 7.92 -5.67 -8.18
N LEU A 14 8.57 -4.61 -8.66
CA LEU A 14 8.04 -3.80 -9.76
C LEU A 14 8.03 -4.55 -11.08
N SER A 15 8.92 -5.54 -11.26
CA SER A 15 9.00 -6.32 -12.48
C SER A 15 8.15 -7.60 -12.43
N VAL A 16 7.48 -7.89 -11.32
CA VAL A 16 6.60 -9.04 -11.22
C VAL A 16 5.39 -8.83 -12.15
N LYS A 17 5.12 -9.84 -12.97
CA LYS A 17 3.95 -9.81 -13.85
C LYS A 17 2.69 -10.00 -13.00
N ARG A 18 1.80 -9.02 -13.04
CA ARG A 18 0.54 -9.03 -12.30
C ARG A 18 -0.64 -8.99 -13.25
N GLU A 19 -1.71 -9.63 -12.84
CA GLU A 19 -2.97 -9.54 -13.54
C GLU A 19 -3.75 -8.31 -13.07
N ALA A 20 -4.61 -7.80 -13.97
CA ALA A 20 -5.50 -6.72 -13.59
C ALA A 20 -6.53 -7.20 -12.57
N PRO A 21 -6.89 -6.38 -11.58
CA PRO A 21 -7.92 -6.75 -10.64
C PRO A 21 -9.29 -6.86 -11.32
N LYS A 22 -10.14 -7.70 -10.76
CA LYS A 22 -11.54 -7.81 -11.16
C LYS A 22 -12.39 -7.25 -10.02
N PRO A 23 -12.63 -5.94 -9.99
CA PRO A 23 -13.30 -5.31 -8.86
C PRO A 23 -14.73 -5.80 -8.70
N ARG A 24 -15.15 -5.94 -7.45
CA ARG A 24 -16.55 -6.09 -7.11
C ARG A 24 -17.21 -4.70 -7.05
N SER A 25 -18.54 -4.66 -7.06
CA SER A 25 -19.26 -3.39 -7.07
C SER A 25 -18.82 -2.45 -5.93
N PHE A 26 -18.60 -3.00 -4.74
CA PHE A 26 -18.22 -2.19 -3.58
C PHE A 26 -16.74 -1.77 -3.58
N SER A 27 -15.88 -2.37 -4.41
CA SER A 27 -14.47 -1.98 -4.50
C SER A 27 -14.17 -1.21 -5.78
N LYS A 28 -15.13 -1.10 -6.68
CA LYS A 28 -14.93 -0.40 -7.96
C LYS A 28 -14.46 1.05 -7.78
N PRO A 29 -15.04 1.85 -6.88
CA PRO A 29 -14.55 3.22 -6.70
C PRO A 29 -13.08 3.30 -6.28
N TYR A 30 -12.62 2.36 -5.46
CA TYR A 30 -11.21 2.29 -5.07
C TYR A 30 -10.32 2.12 -6.30
N TRP A 31 -10.62 1.10 -7.12
CA TRP A 31 -9.78 0.78 -8.28
C TRP A 31 -9.88 1.86 -9.36
N ASP A 32 -11.06 2.42 -9.59
CA ASP A 32 -11.22 3.50 -10.58
C ASP A 32 -10.39 4.73 -10.19
N ALA A 33 -10.32 5.06 -8.91
CA ALA A 33 -9.50 6.18 -8.45
C ALA A 33 -8.00 5.94 -8.68
N THR A 34 -7.56 4.69 -8.63
CA THR A 34 -6.15 4.38 -8.87
C THR A 34 -5.69 4.71 -10.28
N ARG A 35 -6.62 4.81 -11.25
CA ARG A 35 -6.28 5.22 -12.63
C ARG A 35 -5.64 6.59 -12.64
N GLU A 36 -6.06 7.45 -11.73
CA GLU A 36 -5.53 8.81 -11.56
C GLU A 36 -4.53 8.90 -10.42
N LYS A 37 -4.08 7.75 -9.90
CA LYS A 37 -3.14 7.67 -8.77
C LYS A 37 -3.69 8.35 -7.52
N LYS A 38 -4.98 8.14 -7.27
CA LYS A 38 -5.67 8.66 -6.09
C LYS A 38 -6.07 7.51 -5.20
N LEU A 39 -5.95 7.72 -3.90
CA LEU A 39 -6.35 6.73 -2.89
C LEU A 39 -7.65 7.15 -2.26
N LEU A 40 -8.71 6.36 -2.51
CA LEU A 40 -10.00 6.54 -1.86
C LEU A 40 -10.17 5.47 -0.79
N ILE A 41 -10.53 5.91 0.40
CA ILE A 41 -10.80 5.03 1.54
C ILE A 41 -12.23 5.26 2.00
N GLN A 42 -12.90 4.18 2.40
CA GLN A 42 -14.26 4.27 2.92
C GLN A 42 -14.27 4.92 4.30
N TYR A 43 -15.19 5.83 4.46
CA TYR A 43 -15.39 6.60 5.70
C TYR A 43 -16.81 6.42 6.19
N CYS A 44 -16.97 6.10 7.47
CA CYS A 44 -18.29 5.98 8.10
C CYS A 44 -18.70 7.32 8.65
N ARG A 45 -19.73 7.93 8.04
CA ARG A 45 -20.23 9.23 8.46
C ARG A 45 -20.78 9.22 9.88
N LYS A 46 -21.30 8.07 10.31
CA LYS A 46 -21.94 7.94 11.62
C LYS A 46 -20.92 7.96 12.76
N THR A 47 -19.79 7.27 12.57
CA THR A 47 -18.80 7.12 13.63
C THR A 47 -17.55 7.98 13.42
N GLY A 48 -17.38 8.56 12.22
CA GLY A 48 -16.19 9.35 11.92
C GLY A 48 -14.93 8.52 11.70
N GLN A 49 -15.07 7.23 11.42
CA GLN A 49 -13.95 6.33 11.31
C GLN A 49 -13.79 5.84 9.87
N TYR A 50 -12.54 5.64 9.46
CA TYR A 50 -12.21 5.03 8.17
C TYR A 50 -12.14 3.52 8.32
N GLN A 51 -12.37 2.81 7.21
CA GLN A 51 -12.18 1.36 7.16
C GLN A 51 -11.44 0.95 5.89
N PHE A 52 -10.67 -0.11 5.98
CA PHE A 52 -9.97 -0.77 4.89
C PHE A 52 -9.88 -2.26 5.22
N PHE A 53 -10.12 -3.15 4.28
CA PHE A 53 -10.36 -3.04 2.84
C PHE A 53 -11.76 -2.54 2.50
N PRO A 54 -12.04 -2.22 1.18
CA PRO A 54 -13.39 -1.87 0.75
C PRO A 54 -14.40 -2.97 1.06
N ARG A 55 -15.53 -2.57 1.61
CA ARG A 55 -16.60 -3.49 2.00
C ARG A 55 -17.95 -2.94 1.55
N ALA A 56 -18.95 -3.81 1.51
CA ALA A 56 -20.29 -3.42 1.12
C ALA A 56 -21.00 -2.57 2.19
N THR A 57 -20.60 -2.74 3.45
CA THR A 57 -21.26 -2.06 4.58
C THR A 57 -20.23 -1.49 5.54
N SER A 58 -20.67 -0.53 6.35
CA SER A 58 -19.84 -0.02 7.45
C SER A 58 -19.56 -1.13 8.46
N LEU A 59 -18.29 -1.28 8.84
CA LEU A 59 -17.89 -2.19 9.92
C LEU A 59 -18.46 -1.78 11.27
N PHE A 60 -18.82 -0.51 11.42
CA PHE A 60 -19.21 0.05 12.69
C PHE A 60 -20.72 0.08 12.89
N THR A 61 -21.50 0.20 11.81
CA THR A 61 -22.95 0.31 11.88
C THR A 61 -23.67 -0.80 11.11
N GLY A 62 -22.97 -1.51 10.23
CA GLY A 62 -23.57 -2.53 9.37
C GLY A 62 -24.39 -1.97 8.22
N ARG A 63 -24.43 -0.64 8.04
CA ARG A 63 -25.26 0.00 7.02
C ARG A 63 -24.42 0.51 5.84
N PRO A 64 -24.79 0.17 4.61
CA PRO A 64 -24.07 0.69 3.43
C PRO A 64 -24.27 2.20 3.27
N SER A 65 -25.44 2.73 3.68
CA SER A 65 -25.75 4.15 3.55
C SER A 65 -24.89 5.06 4.43
N ASP A 66 -24.21 4.49 5.44
CA ASP A 66 -23.33 5.26 6.32
C ASP A 66 -21.94 5.45 5.75
N LEU A 67 -21.63 4.81 4.63
CA LEU A 67 -20.32 4.88 4.00
C LEU A 67 -20.25 5.94 2.92
N GLU A 68 -19.13 6.64 2.87
CA GLU A 68 -18.74 7.48 1.74
C GLU A 68 -17.27 7.24 1.41
N TRP A 69 -16.90 7.57 0.19
CA TRP A 69 -15.49 7.47 -0.25
C TRP A 69 -14.82 8.81 -0.05
N ARG A 70 -13.64 8.79 0.56
CA ARG A 70 -12.85 10.02 0.77
C ARG A 70 -11.45 9.82 0.24
N GLU A 71 -10.94 10.83 -0.45
CA GLU A 71 -9.55 10.84 -0.89
C GLU A 71 -8.65 11.12 0.30
N VAL A 72 -7.59 10.32 0.43
CA VAL A 72 -6.58 10.48 1.47
C VAL A 72 -5.21 10.52 0.83
N SER A 73 -4.22 11.07 1.55
CA SER A 73 -2.87 11.21 1.01
C SER A 73 -2.18 9.87 0.77
N GLY A 74 -2.53 8.87 1.55
CA GLY A 74 -1.84 7.58 1.55
C GLY A 74 -0.52 7.60 2.31
N LYS A 75 -0.13 8.73 2.88
CA LYS A 75 1.07 8.81 3.72
C LYS A 75 0.82 8.10 5.05
N GLY A 76 1.86 7.53 5.60
CA GLY A 76 1.76 6.82 6.86
C GLY A 76 3.13 6.40 7.36
N GLU A 77 3.12 5.41 8.24
CA GLU A 77 4.36 4.86 8.76
C GLU A 77 4.30 3.35 8.85
N ILE A 78 5.46 2.72 8.80
CA ILE A 78 5.56 1.25 8.90
C ILE A 78 5.12 0.83 10.30
N PHE A 79 4.05 0.04 10.36
CA PHE A 79 3.59 -0.58 11.58
C PHE A 79 4.37 -1.86 11.88
N THR A 80 4.53 -2.70 10.85
CA THR A 80 5.33 -3.92 10.91
C THR A 80 5.76 -4.30 9.50
N TYR A 81 6.82 -5.09 9.38
CA TYR A 81 7.30 -5.52 8.08
C TYR A 81 8.02 -6.85 8.18
N THR A 82 8.20 -7.48 7.02
CA THR A 82 9.09 -8.62 6.87
C THR A 82 9.83 -8.51 5.54
N VAL A 83 10.97 -9.17 5.47
CA VAL A 83 11.70 -9.32 4.21
C VAL A 83 11.42 -10.73 3.69
N ALA A 84 10.75 -10.81 2.55
CA ALA A 84 10.48 -12.08 1.91
C ALA A 84 11.75 -12.55 1.19
N ARG A 85 12.37 -13.60 1.69
CA ARG A 85 13.60 -14.16 1.13
C ARG A 85 13.35 -15.37 0.26
N ARG A 86 12.15 -15.93 0.34
CA ARG A 86 11.69 -17.03 -0.51
C ARG A 86 10.25 -16.78 -0.89
N ALA A 87 9.92 -17.02 -2.13
CA ALA A 87 8.58 -16.80 -2.63
C ALA A 87 8.22 -17.85 -3.67
N ARG A 88 6.92 -18.00 -3.92
CA ARG A 88 6.39 -18.83 -5.00
C ARG A 88 6.02 -17.93 -6.18
N GLU A 89 5.74 -18.55 -7.31
CA GLU A 89 5.25 -17.79 -8.47
C GLU A 89 4.04 -16.93 -8.11
N PRO A 90 3.92 -15.72 -8.65
CA PRO A 90 4.82 -15.11 -9.65
C PRO A 90 6.02 -14.35 -9.05
N PHE A 91 6.25 -14.42 -7.73
CA PHE A 91 7.30 -13.66 -7.06
C PHE A 91 8.63 -14.40 -7.01
N GLN A 92 8.66 -15.67 -7.38
CA GLN A 92 9.89 -16.46 -7.39
C GLN A 92 10.90 -15.82 -8.34
N GLY A 93 12.14 -15.64 -7.87
CA GLY A 93 13.18 -14.97 -8.61
C GLY A 93 13.25 -13.45 -8.38
N HIS A 94 12.28 -12.88 -7.69
CA HIS A 94 12.24 -11.45 -7.39
C HIS A 94 12.61 -11.13 -5.94
N GLU A 95 12.99 -12.15 -5.17
CA GLU A 95 13.41 -11.96 -3.78
C GLU A 95 14.82 -11.33 -3.71
N PRO A 96 15.16 -10.65 -2.63
CA PRO A 96 14.30 -10.31 -1.49
C PRO A 96 13.42 -9.09 -1.77
N PHE A 97 12.27 -9.03 -1.11
CA PHE A 97 11.41 -7.86 -1.17
C PHE A 97 10.69 -7.64 0.16
N PHE A 98 10.26 -6.40 0.40
CA PHE A 98 9.54 -6.06 1.64
C PHE A 98 8.05 -6.30 1.50
N ILE A 99 7.46 -6.85 2.55
CA ILE A 99 6.02 -6.84 2.78
C ILE A 99 5.79 -6.13 4.09
N ALA A 100 4.92 -5.12 4.09
CA ALA A 100 4.72 -4.29 5.26
C ALA A 100 3.25 -4.01 5.50
N THR A 101 2.90 -3.80 6.76
CA THR A 101 1.65 -3.15 7.14
C THR A 101 1.98 -1.71 7.45
N VAL A 102 1.28 -0.80 6.77
CA VAL A 102 1.46 0.65 6.91
C VAL A 102 0.24 1.21 7.61
N THR A 103 0.44 1.94 8.70
CA THR A 103 -0.63 2.70 9.33
C THR A 103 -0.71 4.05 8.65
N LEU A 104 -1.78 4.28 7.91
CA LEU A 104 -2.01 5.57 7.25
C LEU A 104 -2.34 6.66 8.26
N ASP A 105 -2.12 7.90 7.87
CA ASP A 105 -2.42 9.07 8.72
C ASP A 105 -3.88 9.10 9.20
N VAL A 106 -4.78 8.49 8.44
CA VAL A 106 -6.21 8.42 8.80
C VAL A 106 -6.53 7.24 9.72
N GLY A 107 -5.53 6.46 10.14
CA GLY A 107 -5.70 5.44 11.18
C GLY A 107 -6.01 4.03 10.71
N VAL A 108 -6.05 3.78 9.40
CA VAL A 108 -6.24 2.42 8.89
C VAL A 108 -4.91 1.77 8.56
N ASN A 109 -4.86 0.45 8.68
CA ASN A 109 -3.70 -0.34 8.31
C ASN A 109 -3.87 -0.92 6.91
N VAL A 110 -2.85 -0.78 6.09
CA VAL A 110 -2.83 -1.25 4.71
C VAL A 110 -1.62 -2.14 4.49
N LEU A 111 -1.84 -3.31 3.93
CA LEU A 111 -0.77 -4.24 3.58
C LEU A 111 -0.26 -3.92 2.18
N GLY A 112 1.05 -3.87 2.01
CA GLY A 112 1.63 -3.63 0.69
C GLY A 112 3.12 -3.90 0.64
N ASN A 113 3.67 -3.78 -0.56
CA ASN A 113 5.11 -3.85 -0.75
C ASN A 113 5.72 -2.47 -0.54
N VAL A 114 6.94 -2.45 -0.03
CA VAL A 114 7.72 -1.21 0.08
C VAL A 114 8.85 -1.31 -0.93
N VAL A 115 8.96 -0.31 -1.78
CA VAL A 115 9.99 -0.23 -2.83
C VAL A 115 10.88 0.98 -2.60
N ASN A 116 11.97 1.07 -3.36
CA ASN A 116 12.94 2.18 -3.25
C ASN A 116 13.50 2.34 -1.85
N CYS A 117 13.63 1.23 -1.13
CA CYS A 117 14.04 1.21 0.27
C CYS A 117 15.16 0.18 0.45
N SER A 118 16.23 0.57 1.12
CA SER A 118 17.29 -0.38 1.46
C SER A 118 16.96 -1.13 2.75
N THR A 119 17.65 -2.26 2.96
CA THR A 119 17.47 -3.02 4.20
C THR A 119 17.91 -2.24 5.43
N ASP A 120 18.91 -1.35 5.26
CA ASP A 120 19.38 -0.52 6.37
C ASP A 120 18.41 0.59 6.72
N GLU A 121 17.66 1.08 5.74
CA GLU A 121 16.69 2.16 5.92
C GLU A 121 15.39 1.67 6.55
N MET A 122 15.01 0.43 6.26
CA MET A 122 13.72 -0.12 6.71
C MET A 122 13.69 -0.30 8.22
N ARG A 123 12.64 0.22 8.85
CA ARG A 123 12.41 0.06 10.28
C ARG A 123 10.94 0.34 10.60
N ILE A 124 10.48 -0.17 11.74
CA ILE A 124 9.19 0.20 12.29
C ILE A 124 9.21 1.70 12.57
N GLY A 125 8.13 2.39 12.17
CA GLY A 125 8.04 3.84 12.31
C GLY A 125 8.58 4.63 11.13
N LEU A 126 9.20 3.97 10.14
CA LEU A 126 9.67 4.65 8.95
C LEU A 126 8.49 5.34 8.25
N LYS A 127 8.65 6.63 7.95
CA LYS A 127 7.64 7.38 7.22
C LYS A 127 7.67 6.99 5.75
N VAL A 128 6.48 6.72 5.21
CA VAL A 128 6.31 6.26 3.83
C VAL A 128 5.21 7.06 3.13
N LYS A 129 5.25 7.03 1.81
CA LYS A 129 4.24 7.65 0.96
C LYS A 129 3.86 6.66 -0.15
N PRO A 130 2.72 6.89 -0.83
CA PRO A 130 2.30 5.99 -1.91
C PRO A 130 3.29 5.95 -3.05
N PHE A 131 3.46 4.75 -3.59
CA PHE A 131 4.11 4.50 -4.87
C PHE A 131 3.11 3.73 -5.73
N TRP A 132 2.75 4.26 -6.88
CA TRP A 132 1.70 3.68 -7.72
C TRP A 132 2.33 2.84 -8.82
N ALA A 133 2.18 1.52 -8.72
CA ALA A 133 2.69 0.58 -9.71
C ALA A 133 1.63 0.31 -10.76
N PRO A 134 1.93 0.49 -12.07
CA PRO A 134 0.93 0.30 -13.12
C PRO A 134 0.50 -1.15 -13.24
N LEU A 135 -0.79 -1.35 -13.53
CA LEU A 135 -1.39 -2.65 -13.83
C LEU A 135 -1.88 -2.67 -15.28
N PRO A 136 -2.09 -3.86 -15.86
CA PRO A 136 -2.35 -3.97 -17.31
C PRO A 136 -3.59 -3.23 -17.81
N ASN A 137 -4.58 -3.00 -16.96
CA ASN A 137 -5.85 -2.37 -17.37
C ASN A 137 -5.91 -0.86 -17.11
N GLY A 138 -4.76 -0.22 -16.81
CA GLY A 138 -4.71 1.21 -16.53
C GLY A 138 -4.95 1.58 -15.08
N THR A 139 -5.33 0.64 -14.23
CA THR A 139 -5.36 0.86 -12.79
C THR A 139 -3.95 0.79 -12.22
N HIS A 140 -3.78 1.14 -10.96
CA HIS A 140 -2.48 1.08 -10.29
C HIS A 140 -2.60 0.32 -8.98
N LEU A 141 -1.54 -0.41 -8.66
CA LEU A 141 -1.41 -1.08 -7.37
C LEU A 141 -0.75 -0.12 -6.38
N LEU A 142 -1.36 0.04 -5.23
CA LEU A 142 -0.78 0.85 -4.17
C LEU A 142 0.39 0.11 -3.54
N MET A 143 1.56 0.71 -3.65
CA MET A 143 2.77 0.33 -2.93
C MET A 143 3.21 1.53 -2.12
N PHE A 144 4.29 1.36 -1.39
CA PHE A 144 4.84 2.43 -0.56
C PHE A 144 6.33 2.58 -0.82
N GLU A 145 6.83 3.79 -0.59
CA GLU A 145 8.26 4.09 -0.64
C GLU A 145 8.60 5.04 0.50
N PRO A 146 9.86 5.09 0.95
CA PRO A 146 10.23 6.00 2.02
C PRO A 146 9.91 7.46 1.68
N ASP A 147 9.32 8.16 2.62
CA ASP A 147 9.06 9.60 2.49
C ASP A 147 10.22 10.35 3.13
N ARG A 148 11.29 10.51 2.37
CA ARG A 148 12.53 11.10 2.88
C ARG A 148 12.39 12.58 3.24
N GLY A 149 11.41 13.25 2.66
CA GLY A 149 11.09 14.61 3.03
C GLY A 149 10.55 14.75 4.45
N ALA A 150 9.80 13.75 4.92
CA ALA A 150 9.23 13.75 6.26
C ALA A 150 10.29 13.48 7.35
N VAL A 151 11.41 12.83 6.99
CA VAL A 151 12.45 12.46 7.95
C VAL A 151 13.22 13.67 8.45
N LYS A 152 13.15 14.80 7.73
CA LYS A 152 13.91 16.01 8.06
C LYS A 152 13.20 16.91 9.06
N SER A 153 12.01 16.59 9.43
CA SER A 153 11.24 17.41 10.38
C SER A 153 11.66 17.19 11.82
#